data_493c0059a3e63df595026d048e61c7ab
#
_entry.id   493c0059a3e63df595026d048e61c7ab
#
_cell.length_a   1.000
_cell.length_b   1.000
_cell.length_c   1.000
_cell.angle_alpha   90.00
_cell.angle_beta   90.00
_cell.angle_gamma   90.00
#
_symmetry.space_group_name_H-M   'P 1'
#
loop_
_entity.id
_entity.type
_entity.pdbx_description
1 polymer ?
#
loop_
_entity_poly.entity_id
_entity_poly.type
_entity_poly.pdbx_seq_one_letter_code
_entity_poly.pdbx_strand_id
1 'polypeptide(L)'
;MTRLFHHRDTENARQGLFVLRPRRLCGEIILVFLLVVLCGCGYQLAGKSTHLPAGVTSLAIPTFRNQTLEPGIEVPLTQSFLREFMFDGRVKVLSPKEADTTLEGIINTFRIRSVSYDESGLVQEYEVIITIDLTLTKSSGEIVWKENNLTEVRWYRASLGGVINEASKNSAVQELGKFMAERVKSRFFYNF
;
A
#
# COMPACT_ATOMS: atom_id res chain seq x y z
N MET A 1 -90.36 54.29 -6.74
CA MET A 1 -90.30 54.51 -5.30
C MET A 1 -89.03 53.91 -4.79
N THR A 2 -88.13 54.72 -4.43
CA THR A 2 -87.33 54.87 -3.20
C THR A 2 -86.04 54.04 -3.10
N ARG A 3 -85.00 54.78 -3.28
CA ARG A 3 -83.75 54.97 -2.42
C ARG A 3 -82.93 53.75 -2.09
N LEU A 4 -81.66 53.88 -2.43
CA LEU A 4 -80.50 54.50 -1.81
C LEU A 4 -79.78 53.62 -0.78
N PHE A 5 -78.53 53.39 -0.91
CA PHE A 5 -77.24 53.78 -0.22
C PHE A 5 -76.19 52.69 -0.51
N HIS A 6 -75.15 52.96 -1.14
CA HIS A 6 -73.85 53.51 -0.81
C HIS A 6 -73.23 52.84 0.43
N HIS A 7 -72.24 51.96 0.22
CA HIS A 7 -71.04 52.02 1.09
C HIS A 7 -69.81 51.51 0.36
N ARG A 8 -68.86 52.34 0.39
CA ARG A 8 -67.51 52.14 -0.13
C ARG A 8 -66.67 51.73 1.07
N ASP A 9 -66.00 50.58 1.01
CA ASP A 9 -64.94 50.30 1.94
C ASP A 9 -63.71 49.80 1.18
N THR A 10 -62.72 50.64 1.32
CA THR A 10 -61.36 50.47 0.87
C THR A 10 -60.65 49.54 1.87
N GLU A 11 -60.31 48.34 1.48
CA GLU A 11 -59.45 47.51 2.27
C GLU A 11 -58.04 47.50 1.75
N ASN A 12 -57.18 47.96 2.66
CA ASN A 12 -55.73 48.06 2.60
C ASN A 12 -55.05 46.75 2.24
N ALA A 13 -54.37 46.76 1.13
CA ALA A 13 -53.33 45.81 0.86
C ALA A 13 -52.18 46.03 1.84
N ARG A 14 -52.14 45.26 2.93
CA ARG A 14 -50.94 45.13 3.75
C ARG A 14 -49.95 44.24 3.03
N GLN A 15 -49.01 44.86 2.34
CA GLN A 15 -47.78 44.23 1.91
C GLN A 15 -47.02 43.80 3.14
N GLY A 16 -47.07 42.51 3.44
CA GLY A 16 -46.24 41.86 4.43
C GLY A 16 -44.80 41.90 3.98
N LEU A 17 -44.06 42.89 4.40
CA LEU A 17 -42.62 42.99 4.24
C LEU A 17 -42.00 41.82 5.02
N PHE A 18 -41.58 40.77 4.34
CA PHE A 18 -40.77 39.70 4.92
C PHE A 18 -39.43 40.28 5.32
N VAL A 19 -39.29 40.72 6.54
CA VAL A 19 -38.02 41.09 7.16
C VAL A 19 -37.25 39.78 7.40
N LEU A 20 -36.44 39.38 6.43
CA LEU A 20 -35.46 38.34 6.58
C LEU A 20 -34.49 38.71 7.70
N ARG A 21 -34.59 38.07 8.85
CA ARG A 21 -33.70 38.30 9.97
C ARG A 21 -32.29 37.87 9.60
N PRO A 22 -31.29 38.80 9.52
CA PRO A 22 -29.95 38.53 8.98
C PRO A 22 -29.12 37.56 9.83
N ARG A 23 -29.59 37.21 11.02
CA ARG A 23 -28.90 36.29 11.94
C ARG A 23 -28.96 34.82 11.51
N ARG A 24 -29.93 34.41 10.73
CA ARG A 24 -30.03 33.01 10.26
C ARG A 24 -29.20 32.78 9.00
N LEU A 25 -29.11 33.76 8.11
CA LEU A 25 -28.26 33.65 6.90
C LEU A 25 -26.78 33.48 7.23
N CYS A 26 -26.29 34.15 8.28
CA CYS A 26 -24.87 34.06 8.65
C CYS A 26 -24.51 32.64 9.15
N GLY A 27 -25.43 31.97 9.88
CA GLY A 27 -25.23 30.59 10.34
C GLY A 27 -25.23 29.56 9.20
N GLU A 28 -26.12 29.74 8.23
CA GLU A 28 -26.16 28.84 7.05
C GLU A 28 -24.94 29.00 6.14
N ILE A 29 -24.45 30.24 5.96
CA ILE A 29 -23.23 30.51 5.18
C ILE A 29 -22.01 29.89 5.89
N ILE A 30 -21.91 30.00 7.20
CA ILE A 30 -20.81 29.39 7.97
C ILE A 30 -20.88 27.88 7.91
N LEU A 31 -22.09 27.28 7.98
CA LEU A 31 -22.30 25.83 7.87
C LEU A 31 -21.90 25.31 6.48
N VAL A 32 -22.31 26.02 5.42
CA VAL A 32 -21.95 25.66 4.03
C VAL A 32 -20.44 25.83 3.81
N PHE A 33 -19.83 26.88 4.33
CA PHE A 33 -18.38 27.09 4.26
C PHE A 33 -17.61 25.99 5.01
N LEU A 34 -18.09 25.58 6.19
CA LEU A 34 -17.50 24.49 6.96
C LEU A 34 -17.64 23.16 6.23
N LEU A 35 -18.76 22.89 5.56
CA LEU A 35 -19.00 21.69 4.74
C LEU A 35 -18.07 21.65 3.50
N VAL A 36 -17.86 22.79 2.85
CA VAL A 36 -16.95 22.90 1.70
C VAL A 36 -15.50 22.70 2.11
N VAL A 37 -15.08 23.20 3.29
CA VAL A 37 -13.74 23.00 3.83
C VAL A 37 -13.51 21.53 4.24
N LEU A 38 -14.52 20.84 4.74
CA LEU A 38 -14.47 19.40 5.07
C LEU A 38 -14.42 18.50 3.81
N CYS A 39 -15.05 18.90 2.71
CA CYS A 39 -14.94 18.21 1.42
C CYS A 39 -13.60 18.48 0.70
N GLY A 40 -12.85 19.52 1.12
CA GLY A 40 -11.56 19.90 0.57
C GLY A 40 -10.37 19.10 1.08
N CYS A 41 -10.55 18.06 1.92
CA CYS A 41 -9.52 17.06 2.16
C CYS A 41 -9.27 16.32 0.85
N GLY A 42 -8.29 16.80 0.07
CA GLY A 42 -7.82 16.20 -1.17
C GLY A 42 -7.23 14.81 -0.94
N TYR A 43 -8.06 13.86 -0.55
CA TYR A 43 -7.77 12.45 -0.72
C TYR A 43 -7.79 12.18 -2.22
N GLN A 44 -6.65 12.40 -2.87
CA GLN A 44 -6.42 11.72 -4.12
C GLN A 44 -6.42 10.23 -3.77
N LEU A 45 -7.46 9.53 -4.20
CA LEU A 45 -7.34 8.09 -4.38
C LEU A 45 -6.05 7.92 -5.18
N ALA A 46 -5.07 7.23 -4.59
CA ALA A 46 -3.88 6.80 -5.30
C ALA A 46 -4.37 5.85 -6.41
N GLY A 47 -4.93 6.46 -7.46
CA GLY A 47 -5.49 5.79 -8.60
C GLY A 47 -4.33 5.29 -9.43
N LYS A 48 -4.31 4.02 -9.66
CA LYS A 48 -3.79 3.21 -10.77
C LYS A 48 -3.04 4.00 -11.89
N SER A 49 -2.15 4.91 -11.51
CA SER A 49 -1.14 5.40 -12.44
C SER A 49 -0.11 4.28 -12.57
N THR A 50 -0.40 3.34 -13.44
CA THR A 50 0.52 2.31 -13.88
C THR A 50 1.56 2.96 -14.77
N HIS A 51 2.58 3.52 -14.18
CA HIS A 51 3.78 3.86 -14.92
C HIS A 51 4.67 2.61 -14.94
N LEU A 52 4.23 1.61 -15.70
CA LEU A 52 5.08 0.50 -16.05
C LEU A 52 6.10 0.98 -17.09
N PRO A 53 7.36 0.50 -17.04
CA PRO A 53 8.31 0.74 -18.11
C PRO A 53 7.69 0.35 -19.45
N ALA A 54 7.95 1.12 -20.49
CA ALA A 54 7.38 0.86 -21.81
C ALA A 54 7.66 -0.59 -22.25
N GLY A 55 6.59 -1.33 -22.56
CA GLY A 55 6.66 -2.71 -23.02
C GLY A 55 6.67 -3.78 -21.91
N VAL A 56 6.44 -3.42 -20.63
CA VAL A 56 6.28 -4.38 -19.55
C VAL A 56 4.79 -4.62 -19.31
N THR A 57 4.28 -5.79 -19.69
CA THR A 57 2.88 -6.18 -19.47
C THR A 57 2.75 -7.42 -18.60
N SER A 58 3.80 -8.22 -18.56
CA SER A 58 3.86 -9.48 -17.81
C SER A 58 5.22 -9.69 -17.15
N LEU A 59 5.22 -10.42 -16.04
CA LEU A 59 6.35 -10.64 -15.17
C LEU A 59 6.49 -12.11 -14.82
N ALA A 60 7.67 -12.68 -14.97
CA ALA A 60 8.05 -13.93 -14.35
C ALA A 60 8.92 -13.69 -13.13
N ILE A 61 8.73 -14.47 -12.09
CA ILE A 61 9.57 -14.48 -10.89
C ILE A 61 10.03 -15.91 -10.65
N PRO A 62 11.15 -16.33 -11.22
CA PRO A 62 11.73 -17.63 -10.95
C PRO A 62 12.22 -17.70 -9.49
N THR A 63 12.43 -18.91 -8.98
CA THR A 63 13.00 -19.11 -7.66
C THR A 63 14.31 -18.35 -7.55
N PHE A 64 14.44 -17.52 -6.51
CA PHE A 64 15.62 -16.71 -6.27
C PHE A 64 16.84 -17.60 -6.01
N ARG A 65 17.98 -17.15 -6.48
CA ARG A 65 19.24 -17.86 -6.25
C ARG A 65 19.74 -17.56 -4.83
N ASN A 66 19.96 -18.60 -4.05
CA ASN A 66 20.49 -18.49 -2.70
C ASN A 66 22.02 -18.65 -2.73
N GLN A 67 22.74 -17.62 -2.29
CA GLN A 67 24.20 -17.62 -2.13
C GLN A 67 24.62 -17.68 -0.65
N THR A 68 23.65 -17.83 0.26
CA THR A 68 23.93 -17.92 1.69
C THR A 68 24.17 -19.38 2.11
N LEU A 69 24.62 -19.56 3.34
CA LEU A 69 24.80 -20.90 3.94
C LEU A 69 23.49 -21.49 4.49
N GLU A 70 22.39 -20.75 4.43
CA GLU A 70 21.09 -21.20 4.95
C GLU A 70 20.23 -21.75 3.80
N PRO A 71 20.08 -23.07 3.69
CA PRO A 71 19.29 -23.65 2.60
C PRO A 71 17.80 -23.51 2.82
N GLY A 72 17.03 -23.43 1.75
CA GLY A 72 15.57 -23.46 1.77
C GLY A 72 14.88 -22.12 1.95
N ILE A 73 15.62 -21.03 2.26
CA ILE A 73 15.04 -19.68 2.42
C ILE A 73 14.59 -19.06 1.10
N GLU A 74 15.16 -19.51 -0.01
CA GLU A 74 14.82 -19.05 -1.35
C GLU A 74 13.36 -19.31 -1.73
N VAL A 75 12.80 -20.43 -1.26
CA VAL A 75 11.42 -20.81 -1.59
C VAL A 75 10.40 -19.88 -0.91
N PRO A 76 10.35 -19.73 0.43
CA PRO A 76 9.40 -18.85 1.10
C PRO A 76 9.59 -17.38 0.70
N LEU A 77 10.82 -16.94 0.44
CA LEU A 77 11.10 -15.58 -0.01
C LEU A 77 10.51 -15.32 -1.40
N THR A 78 10.80 -16.18 -2.37
CA THR A 78 10.26 -16.07 -3.74
C THR A 78 8.74 -16.15 -3.76
N GLN A 79 8.14 -17.04 -2.97
CA GLN A 79 6.69 -17.15 -2.85
C GLN A 79 6.04 -15.88 -2.31
N SER A 80 6.73 -15.15 -1.42
CA SER A 80 6.23 -13.88 -0.92
C SER A 80 6.20 -12.82 -2.02
N PHE A 81 7.25 -12.73 -2.84
CA PHE A 81 7.25 -11.86 -4.02
C PHE A 81 6.15 -12.23 -5.00
N LEU A 82 6.02 -13.51 -5.35
CA LEU A 82 4.96 -13.99 -6.23
C LEU A 82 3.58 -13.57 -5.73
N ARG A 83 3.26 -13.84 -4.46
CA ARG A 83 1.97 -13.48 -3.86
C ARG A 83 1.70 -11.98 -3.93
N GLU A 84 2.70 -11.16 -3.60
CA GLU A 84 2.54 -9.71 -3.58
C GLU A 84 2.32 -9.11 -4.98
N PHE A 85 3.02 -9.60 -6.00
CA PHE A 85 2.83 -9.15 -7.37
C PHE A 85 1.52 -9.67 -7.97
N MET A 86 1.13 -10.92 -7.67
CA MET A 86 -0.17 -11.46 -8.09
C MET A 86 -1.35 -10.73 -7.45
N PHE A 87 -1.24 -10.40 -6.16
CA PHE A 87 -2.29 -9.67 -5.44
C PHE A 87 -2.46 -8.23 -5.95
N ASP A 88 -1.37 -7.59 -6.30
CA ASP A 88 -1.37 -6.22 -6.84
C ASP A 88 -2.12 -6.13 -8.19
N GLY A 89 -1.93 -7.09 -9.06
CA GLY A 89 -2.66 -7.26 -10.32
C GLY A 89 -2.36 -6.23 -11.41
N ARG A 90 -1.44 -5.27 -11.18
CA ARG A 90 -1.03 -4.28 -12.18
C ARG A 90 -0.20 -4.88 -13.31
N VAL A 91 0.53 -5.94 -13.04
CA VAL A 91 1.29 -6.72 -14.00
C VAL A 91 0.85 -8.18 -13.92
N LYS A 92 0.72 -8.87 -15.08
CA LYS A 92 0.37 -10.29 -15.10
C LYS A 92 1.57 -11.12 -14.70
N VAL A 93 1.42 -11.95 -13.69
CA VAL A 93 2.48 -12.93 -13.32
C VAL A 93 2.29 -14.19 -14.15
N LEU A 94 3.28 -14.52 -14.96
CA LEU A 94 3.27 -15.65 -15.90
C LEU A 94 4.51 -16.53 -15.70
N SER A 95 4.54 -17.66 -16.43
CA SER A 95 5.73 -18.50 -16.47
C SER A 95 6.89 -17.79 -17.20
N PRO A 96 8.18 -18.16 -16.93
CA PRO A 96 9.32 -17.52 -17.59
C PRO A 96 9.34 -17.63 -19.12
N LYS A 97 8.59 -18.59 -19.69
CA LYS A 97 8.49 -18.76 -21.15
C LYS A 97 7.47 -17.84 -21.81
N GLU A 98 6.54 -17.31 -21.03
CA GLU A 98 5.38 -16.55 -21.52
C GLU A 98 5.45 -15.07 -21.13
N ALA A 99 6.30 -14.72 -20.16
CA ALA A 99 6.41 -13.37 -19.65
C ALA A 99 7.33 -12.50 -20.51
N ASP A 100 6.97 -11.23 -20.66
CA ASP A 100 7.79 -10.21 -21.35
C ASP A 100 9.04 -9.85 -20.57
N THR A 101 8.95 -9.98 -19.23
CA THR A 101 10.03 -9.62 -18.32
C THR A 101 10.22 -10.68 -17.24
N THR A 102 11.44 -10.76 -16.73
CA THR A 102 11.81 -11.66 -15.63
C THR A 102 12.47 -10.88 -14.50
N LEU A 103 11.95 -11.03 -13.29
CA LEU A 103 12.56 -10.52 -12.06
C LEU A 103 13.41 -11.62 -11.44
N GLU A 104 14.71 -11.50 -11.58
CA GLU A 104 15.69 -12.41 -10.96
C GLU A 104 16.16 -11.83 -9.63
N GLY A 105 16.30 -12.69 -8.62
CA GLY A 105 16.78 -12.35 -7.30
C GLY A 105 17.98 -13.20 -6.88
N ILE A 106 18.92 -12.58 -6.18
CA ILE A 106 20.08 -13.24 -5.56
C ILE A 106 20.07 -12.90 -4.08
N ILE A 107 19.94 -13.90 -3.22
CA ILE A 107 20.03 -13.74 -1.78
C ILE A 107 21.52 -13.76 -1.39
N ASN A 108 22.04 -12.61 -0.98
CA ASN A 108 23.45 -12.44 -0.66
C ASN A 108 23.74 -12.66 0.82
N THR A 109 22.77 -12.31 1.68
CA THR A 109 22.95 -12.40 3.12
C THR A 109 21.68 -12.94 3.77
N PHE A 110 21.88 -13.89 4.68
CA PHE A 110 20.89 -14.32 5.67
C PHE A 110 21.58 -14.42 7.02
N ARG A 111 21.06 -13.73 8.02
CA ARG A 111 21.58 -13.76 9.38
C ARG A 111 20.45 -13.81 10.39
N ILE A 112 20.64 -14.63 11.41
CA ILE A 112 19.79 -14.64 12.62
C ILE A 112 20.70 -14.34 13.80
N ARG A 113 20.29 -13.42 14.66
CA ARG A 113 20.98 -13.12 15.90
C ARG A 113 20.00 -12.92 17.05
N SER A 114 20.41 -13.33 18.24
CA SER A 114 19.65 -13.09 19.47
C SER A 114 19.78 -11.62 19.86
N VAL A 115 18.66 -10.98 20.18
CA VAL A 115 18.62 -9.54 20.52
C VAL A 115 18.04 -9.25 21.89
N SER A 116 17.29 -10.21 22.47
CA SER A 116 16.70 -10.07 23.81
C SER A 116 16.75 -11.38 24.56
N TYR A 117 16.94 -11.28 25.87
CA TYR A 117 17.05 -12.42 26.81
C TYR A 117 16.13 -12.20 28.01
N ASP A 118 15.62 -13.26 28.61
CA ASP A 118 14.91 -13.22 29.88
C ASP A 118 15.84 -13.21 31.07
N GLU A 119 15.28 -13.15 32.29
CA GLU A 119 16.03 -13.18 33.55
C GLU A 119 16.81 -14.51 33.77
N SER A 120 16.40 -15.58 33.08
CA SER A 120 17.06 -16.87 33.09
C SER A 120 18.16 -17.01 32.06
N GLY A 121 18.37 -15.97 31.19
CA GLY A 121 19.35 -15.98 30.12
C GLY A 121 18.87 -16.71 28.86
N LEU A 122 17.58 -17.07 28.77
CA LEU A 122 17.00 -17.64 27.56
C LEU A 122 16.65 -16.56 26.56
N VAL A 123 16.87 -16.84 25.26
CA VAL A 123 16.57 -15.91 24.19
C VAL A 123 15.05 -15.69 24.08
N GLN A 124 14.63 -14.43 24.12
CA GLN A 124 13.23 -14.02 23.93
C GLN A 124 12.96 -13.56 22.52
N GLU A 125 13.91 -12.87 21.89
CA GLU A 125 13.74 -12.33 20.54
C GLU A 125 14.97 -12.57 19.67
N TYR A 126 14.68 -12.87 18.42
CA TYR A 126 15.66 -12.97 17.35
C TYR A 126 15.44 -11.87 16.32
N GLU A 127 16.53 -11.40 15.77
CA GLU A 127 16.56 -10.53 14.60
C GLU A 127 16.98 -11.36 13.39
N VAL A 128 16.19 -11.26 12.30
CA VAL A 128 16.52 -11.82 10.98
C VAL A 128 16.86 -10.70 10.03
N ILE A 129 17.96 -10.83 9.32
CA ILE A 129 18.44 -9.89 8.32
C ILE A 129 18.55 -10.64 6.99
N ILE A 130 17.90 -10.13 5.95
CA ILE A 130 18.03 -10.62 4.57
C ILE A 130 18.51 -9.47 3.69
N THR A 131 19.50 -9.74 2.84
CA THR A 131 19.93 -8.83 1.79
C THR A 131 19.84 -9.55 0.45
N ILE A 132 19.18 -8.91 -0.53
CA ILE A 132 19.02 -9.44 -1.88
C ILE A 132 19.42 -8.41 -2.94
N ASP A 133 19.92 -8.90 -4.08
CA ASP A 133 20.02 -8.14 -5.31
C ASP A 133 18.90 -8.57 -6.25
N LEU A 134 18.28 -7.61 -6.92
CA LEU A 134 17.18 -7.84 -7.85
C LEU A 134 17.51 -7.24 -9.21
N THR A 135 17.18 -7.94 -10.27
CA THR A 135 17.36 -7.48 -11.64
C THR A 135 16.12 -7.81 -12.45
N LEU A 136 15.52 -6.80 -13.09
CA LEU A 136 14.42 -6.96 -14.03
C LEU A 136 14.95 -6.90 -15.44
N THR A 137 14.76 -7.95 -16.20
CA THR A 137 15.26 -8.11 -17.56
C THR A 137 14.10 -8.39 -18.52
N LYS A 138 14.07 -7.73 -19.68
CA LYS A 138 13.14 -8.09 -20.76
C LYS A 138 13.55 -9.41 -21.41
N SER A 139 12.61 -10.06 -22.11
CA SER A 139 12.89 -11.24 -22.92
C SER A 139 13.96 -10.98 -24.02
N SER A 140 14.18 -9.73 -24.40
CA SER A 140 15.26 -9.30 -25.29
C SER A 140 16.65 -9.31 -24.65
N GLY A 141 16.78 -9.49 -23.34
CA GLY A 141 18.01 -9.37 -22.57
C GLY A 141 18.32 -7.97 -22.06
N GLU A 142 17.48 -6.98 -22.36
CA GLU A 142 17.64 -5.62 -21.85
C GLU A 142 17.31 -5.55 -20.35
N ILE A 143 18.23 -5.01 -19.55
CA ILE A 143 17.98 -4.73 -18.13
C ILE A 143 17.15 -3.46 -18.01
N VAL A 144 15.93 -3.59 -17.49
CA VAL A 144 15.00 -2.48 -17.31
C VAL A 144 15.19 -1.81 -15.96
N TRP A 145 15.50 -2.60 -14.94
CA TRP A 145 15.66 -2.11 -13.58
C TRP A 145 16.57 -3.02 -12.76
N LYS A 146 17.29 -2.41 -11.82
CA LYS A 146 18.18 -3.13 -10.93
C LYS A 146 18.19 -2.47 -9.56
N GLU A 147 18.15 -3.29 -8.52
CA GLU A 147 18.30 -2.89 -7.11
C GLU A 147 19.36 -3.78 -6.47
N ASN A 148 20.41 -3.18 -5.94
CA ASN A 148 21.45 -3.92 -5.24
C ASN A 148 21.33 -3.69 -3.73
N ASN A 149 21.69 -4.71 -2.95
CA ASN A 149 21.73 -4.67 -1.49
C ASN A 149 20.42 -4.23 -0.82
N LEU A 150 19.28 -4.64 -1.40
CA LEU A 150 18.01 -4.43 -0.73
C LEU A 150 18.00 -5.23 0.56
N THR A 151 18.04 -4.54 1.69
CA THR A 151 18.12 -5.15 3.01
C THR A 151 16.84 -4.91 3.77
N GLU A 152 16.34 -5.94 4.43
CA GLU A 152 15.21 -5.88 5.34
C GLU A 152 15.56 -6.63 6.63
N VAL A 153 15.00 -6.11 7.75
CA VAL A 153 15.25 -6.61 9.08
C VAL A 153 13.92 -6.83 9.79
N ARG A 154 13.77 -7.96 10.46
CA ARG A 154 12.59 -8.25 11.29
C ARG A 154 12.98 -8.95 12.57
N TRP A 155 12.21 -8.66 13.60
CA TRP A 155 12.31 -9.33 14.89
C TRP A 155 11.17 -10.33 15.02
N TYR A 156 11.47 -11.49 15.59
CA TYR A 156 10.46 -12.46 15.94
C TYR A 156 10.76 -13.07 17.32
N ARG A 157 9.70 -13.45 18.01
CA ARG A 157 9.83 -14.04 19.33
C ARG A 157 10.33 -15.47 19.22
N ALA A 158 11.23 -15.83 20.12
CA ALA A 158 11.66 -17.21 20.28
C ALA A 158 10.47 -18.09 20.70
N SER A 159 10.49 -19.34 20.27
CA SER A 159 9.59 -20.37 20.81
C SER A 159 9.92 -20.67 22.26
N LEU A 160 9.00 -21.35 22.94
CA LEU A 160 9.23 -21.81 24.32
C LEU A 160 10.59 -22.54 24.42
N GLY A 161 11.43 -22.12 25.38
CA GLY A 161 12.78 -22.66 25.55
C GLY A 161 13.86 -21.99 24.69
N GLY A 162 13.59 -20.87 24.06
CA GLY A 162 14.62 -20.08 23.35
C GLY A 162 15.11 -20.70 22.04
N VAL A 163 14.44 -21.74 21.54
CA VAL A 163 14.87 -22.45 20.32
C VAL A 163 14.27 -21.87 19.07
N ILE A 164 15.12 -21.63 18.06
CA ILE A 164 14.65 -21.36 16.69
C ILE A 164 14.10 -22.66 16.12
N ASN A 165 12.81 -22.68 15.76
CA ASN A 165 12.27 -23.77 14.98
C ASN A 165 12.12 -23.35 13.51
N GLU A 166 12.15 -24.33 12.60
CA GLU A 166 12.04 -24.11 11.15
C GLU A 166 10.75 -23.38 10.76
N ALA A 167 9.63 -23.62 11.44
CA ALA A 167 8.36 -22.97 11.17
C ALA A 167 8.42 -21.46 11.49
N SER A 168 8.99 -21.08 12.62
CA SER A 168 9.18 -19.67 13.00
C SER A 168 10.14 -18.95 12.05
N LYS A 169 11.24 -19.60 11.68
CA LYS A 169 12.19 -19.09 10.68
C LYS A 169 11.51 -18.85 9.34
N ASN A 170 10.78 -19.84 8.82
CA ASN A 170 10.07 -19.72 7.56
C ASN A 170 9.00 -18.60 7.58
N SER A 171 8.28 -18.45 8.69
CA SER A 171 7.33 -17.35 8.87
C SER A 171 8.01 -15.99 8.84
N ALA A 172 9.15 -15.84 9.51
CA ALA A 172 9.94 -14.60 9.50
C ALA A 172 10.47 -14.29 8.09
N VAL A 173 10.95 -15.29 7.35
CA VAL A 173 11.39 -15.12 5.95
C VAL A 173 10.24 -14.71 5.05
N GLN A 174 9.05 -15.29 5.23
CA GLN A 174 7.85 -14.91 4.46
C GLN A 174 7.43 -13.47 4.74
N GLU A 175 7.46 -13.05 5.99
CA GLU A 175 7.13 -11.67 6.37
C GLU A 175 8.15 -10.68 5.80
N LEU A 176 9.45 -10.96 5.95
CA LEU A 176 10.52 -10.18 5.31
C LEU A 176 10.31 -10.06 3.81
N GLY A 177 10.04 -11.20 3.14
CA GLY A 177 9.79 -11.24 1.72
C GLY A 177 8.59 -10.39 1.28
N LYS A 178 7.53 -10.37 2.08
CA LYS A 178 6.37 -9.51 1.85
C LYS A 178 6.76 -8.03 1.86
N PHE A 179 7.44 -7.56 2.91
CA PHE A 179 7.86 -6.15 3.02
C PHE A 179 8.86 -5.76 1.93
N MET A 180 9.79 -6.65 1.59
CA MET A 180 10.70 -6.44 0.47
C MET A 180 9.94 -6.28 -0.85
N ALA A 181 8.99 -7.18 -1.12
CA ALA A 181 8.17 -7.14 -2.33
C ALA A 181 7.29 -5.88 -2.41
N GLU A 182 6.69 -5.45 -1.30
CA GLU A 182 5.94 -4.19 -1.22
C GLU A 182 6.82 -2.98 -1.54
N ARG A 183 8.05 -2.94 -1.00
CA ARG A 183 9.02 -1.89 -1.30
C ARG A 183 9.45 -1.91 -2.76
N VAL A 184 9.72 -3.08 -3.32
CA VAL A 184 10.07 -3.25 -4.74
C VAL A 184 8.91 -2.82 -5.62
N LYS A 185 7.69 -3.26 -5.35
CA LYS A 185 6.49 -2.81 -6.07
C LYS A 185 6.36 -1.29 -6.06
N SER A 186 6.53 -0.67 -4.90
CA SER A 186 6.46 0.78 -4.78
C SER A 186 7.48 1.45 -5.69
N ARG A 187 8.75 1.03 -5.68
CA ARG A 187 9.79 1.57 -6.55
C ARG A 187 9.54 1.29 -8.03
N PHE A 188 9.05 0.09 -8.31
CA PHE A 188 8.75 -0.38 -9.66
C PHE A 188 7.62 0.42 -10.33
N PHE A 189 6.60 0.80 -9.58
CA PHE A 189 5.42 1.49 -10.12
C PHE A 189 5.44 3.02 -9.97
N TYR A 190 6.33 3.59 -9.14
CA TYR A 190 6.35 5.03 -8.87
C TYR A 190 7.62 5.75 -9.36
N ASN A 191 8.66 5.02 -9.76
CA ASN A 191 9.95 5.62 -10.18
C ASN A 191 10.20 5.57 -11.70
N PHE A 192 9.17 5.28 -12.49
CA PHE A 192 9.25 5.31 -13.95
C PHE A 192 8.32 6.35 -14.55
#